data_c3605fc5c0d459a1174204cc044eca04
#
_entry.id   c3605fc5c0d459a1174204cc044eca04
#
_cell.length_a   1.000
_cell.length_b   1.000
_cell.length_c   1.000
_cell.angle_alpha   90.00
_cell.angle_beta   90.00
_cell.angle_gamma   90.00
#
_symmetry.space_group_name_H-M   'P 1'
#
loop_
_entity.id
_entity.type
_entity.pdbx_description
1 polymer ?
#
loop_
_entity_poly.entity_id
_entity_poly.type
_entity_poly.pdbx_seq_one_letter_code
_entity_poly.pdbx_strand_id
1 'polypeptide(L)'
;MEDMLIELNKKNDLSINEEVEISVSSEVKDIINYKFIEGYEGVWNSIQDYSTKQKCTWTPKNVGRYMIMVLGERKYSSKPYSERINVVVNDKVRLIKDVQFEKNKLYIGDKLNITVVSDEELLLYRFWIKGEVDWEPLRDYGTDNVFNFTANNSGEKEILIECKRIDSSNNVDDFTVIKLDVKDIEEVEITDF
;
A
#
# COMPACT_ATOMS: atom_id res chain seq x y z
N MET A 1 4.25 -32.00 -9.53
CA MET A 1 2.83 -31.91 -9.10
C MET A 1 2.29 -30.72 -9.87
N GLU A 2 1.20 -30.89 -10.62
CA GLU A 2 0.62 -29.73 -11.35
C GLU A 2 -0.10 -28.87 -10.31
N ASP A 3 0.37 -27.65 -10.08
CA ASP A 3 -0.13 -26.78 -9.02
C ASP A 3 -0.84 -25.56 -9.62
N MET A 4 -1.78 -25.00 -8.87
CA MET A 4 -2.40 -23.71 -9.09
C MET A 4 -1.99 -22.80 -7.93
N LEU A 5 -1.49 -21.59 -8.24
CA LEU A 5 -1.02 -20.62 -7.27
C LEU A 5 -1.89 -19.36 -7.31
N ILE A 6 -2.36 -18.94 -6.13
CA ILE A 6 -3.10 -17.68 -5.95
C ILE A 6 -2.16 -16.64 -5.38
N GLU A 7 -2.11 -15.48 -6.02
CA GLU A 7 -1.34 -14.33 -5.56
C GLU A 7 -2.23 -13.10 -5.39
N LEU A 8 -1.91 -12.31 -4.38
CA LEU A 8 -2.50 -10.99 -4.16
C LEU A 8 -1.42 -9.95 -4.39
N ASN A 9 -1.75 -8.83 -5.04
CA ASN A 9 -0.84 -7.69 -5.18
C ASN A 9 -0.43 -7.10 -3.83
N LYS A 10 -1.23 -7.36 -2.77
CA LYS A 10 -0.96 -6.99 -1.39
C LYS A 10 -1.44 -8.12 -0.47
N LYS A 11 -0.54 -8.68 0.35
CA LYS A 11 -0.85 -9.83 1.25
C LYS A 11 -1.06 -9.42 2.71
N ASN A 12 -0.45 -8.30 3.13
CA ASN A 12 -0.46 -7.83 4.51
C ASN A 12 -1.19 -6.49 4.61
N ASP A 13 -1.72 -6.20 5.79
CA ASP A 13 -2.37 -4.92 6.11
C ASP A 13 -3.51 -4.54 5.14
N LEU A 14 -4.31 -5.52 4.75
CA LEU A 14 -5.51 -5.27 3.95
C LEU A 14 -6.56 -4.56 4.81
N SER A 15 -7.19 -3.55 4.21
CA SER A 15 -8.23 -2.76 4.86
C SER A 15 -9.60 -2.94 4.18
N ILE A 16 -10.67 -2.68 4.91
CA ILE A 16 -12.02 -2.62 4.33
C ILE A 16 -12.06 -1.58 3.20
N ASN A 17 -12.84 -1.89 2.15
CA ASN A 17 -13.01 -1.07 0.96
C ASN A 17 -11.72 -0.81 0.14
N GLU A 18 -10.62 -1.45 0.44
CA GLU A 18 -9.41 -1.43 -0.37
C GLU A 18 -9.54 -2.37 -1.57
N GLU A 19 -9.17 -1.90 -2.77
CA GLU A 19 -9.13 -2.75 -3.97
C GLU A 19 -7.86 -3.60 -3.96
N VAL A 20 -8.06 -4.92 -4.07
CA VAL A 20 -7.00 -5.92 -4.11
C VAL A 20 -7.07 -6.69 -5.42
N GLU A 21 -6.00 -6.69 -6.20
CA GLU A 21 -5.91 -7.56 -7.37
C GLU A 21 -5.58 -8.99 -6.91
N ILE A 22 -6.41 -9.94 -7.30
CA ILE A 22 -6.17 -11.37 -7.15
C ILE A 22 -5.75 -11.90 -8.51
N SER A 23 -4.65 -12.64 -8.57
CA SER A 23 -4.20 -13.34 -9.76
C SER A 23 -4.02 -14.83 -9.49
N VAL A 24 -4.20 -15.65 -10.52
CA VAL A 24 -3.96 -17.08 -10.48
C VAL A 24 -3.04 -17.50 -11.61
N SER A 25 -2.04 -18.31 -11.30
CA SER A 25 -1.23 -19.04 -12.27
C SER A 25 -1.44 -20.53 -12.09
N SER A 26 -1.39 -21.32 -13.17
CA SER A 26 -1.62 -22.76 -13.10
C SER A 26 -0.74 -23.52 -14.08
N GLU A 27 -0.13 -24.61 -13.62
CA GLU A 27 0.54 -25.62 -14.44
C GLU A 27 -0.45 -26.69 -14.95
N VAL A 28 -1.70 -26.69 -14.46
CA VAL A 28 -2.75 -27.62 -14.87
C VAL A 28 -3.26 -27.28 -16.26
N LYS A 29 -2.88 -28.04 -17.27
CA LYS A 29 -3.07 -27.71 -18.69
C LYS A 29 -4.51 -27.83 -19.20
N ASP A 30 -5.39 -28.53 -18.50
CA ASP A 30 -6.78 -28.74 -18.92
C ASP A 30 -7.78 -27.77 -18.29
N ILE A 31 -7.31 -26.75 -17.55
CA ILE A 31 -8.17 -25.66 -17.06
C ILE A 31 -8.49 -24.72 -18.21
N ILE A 32 -9.78 -24.46 -18.41
CA ILE A 32 -10.31 -23.62 -19.48
C ILE A 32 -10.90 -22.31 -18.98
N ASN A 33 -11.44 -22.29 -17.76
CA ASN A 33 -12.01 -21.10 -17.13
C ASN A 33 -11.65 -21.07 -15.64
N TYR A 34 -11.68 -19.87 -15.07
CA TYR A 34 -11.46 -19.62 -13.64
C TYR A 34 -12.64 -18.90 -13.04
N LYS A 35 -13.06 -19.32 -11.83
CA LYS A 35 -14.03 -18.62 -10.99
C LYS A 35 -13.35 -18.25 -9.67
N PHE A 36 -13.54 -16.99 -9.25
CA PHE A 36 -13.01 -16.47 -7.99
C PHE A 36 -14.16 -16.27 -7.01
N ILE A 37 -14.00 -16.79 -5.79
CA ILE A 37 -15.00 -16.69 -4.73
C ILE A 37 -14.33 -16.26 -3.42
N GLU A 38 -15.06 -15.54 -2.59
CA GLU A 38 -14.70 -15.23 -1.21
C GLU A 38 -15.57 -16.00 -0.24
N GLY A 39 -14.97 -16.46 0.85
CA GLY A 39 -15.67 -17.03 2.02
C GLY A 39 -15.46 -16.11 3.21
N TYR A 40 -16.54 -15.64 3.82
CA TYR A 40 -16.56 -14.84 5.04
C TYR A 40 -17.67 -15.33 5.96
N GLU A 41 -17.36 -15.63 7.24
CA GLU A 41 -18.32 -16.13 8.25
C GLU A 41 -19.18 -17.31 7.78
N GLY A 42 -18.60 -18.21 6.99
CA GLY A 42 -19.30 -19.39 6.46
C GLY A 42 -20.16 -19.14 5.23
N VAL A 43 -20.24 -17.89 4.74
CA VAL A 43 -20.95 -17.51 3.51
C VAL A 43 -19.96 -17.39 2.36
N TRP A 44 -20.30 -17.96 1.19
CA TRP A 44 -19.49 -17.88 -0.03
C TRP A 44 -20.15 -16.98 -1.05
N ASN A 45 -19.40 -15.99 -1.54
CA ASN A 45 -19.84 -15.06 -2.58
C ASN A 45 -18.94 -15.15 -3.80
N SER A 46 -19.52 -14.95 -5.00
CA SER A 46 -18.74 -14.86 -6.23
C SER A 46 -18.10 -13.48 -6.35
N ILE A 47 -16.78 -13.44 -6.53
CA ILE A 47 -16.05 -12.24 -6.93
C ILE A 47 -16.08 -12.12 -8.46
N GLN A 48 -15.82 -13.23 -9.16
CA GLN A 48 -15.88 -13.35 -10.61
C GLN A 48 -16.41 -14.72 -10.97
N ASP A 49 -17.42 -14.79 -11.83
CA ASP A 49 -17.89 -16.05 -12.39
C ASP A 49 -16.92 -16.62 -13.44
N TYR A 50 -17.15 -17.88 -13.83
CA TYR A 50 -16.28 -18.59 -14.76
C TYR A 50 -15.97 -17.77 -16.01
N SER A 51 -14.68 -17.53 -16.23
CA SER A 51 -14.15 -16.86 -17.42
C SER A 51 -12.69 -17.28 -17.66
N THR A 52 -12.18 -16.95 -18.84
CA THR A 52 -10.76 -17.18 -19.17
C THR A 52 -9.79 -16.21 -18.44
N LYS A 53 -10.32 -15.19 -17.74
CA LYS A 53 -9.51 -14.20 -17.02
C LYS A 53 -8.87 -14.84 -15.79
N GLN A 54 -7.56 -14.69 -15.68
CA GLN A 54 -6.74 -15.15 -14.56
C GLN A 54 -6.53 -14.09 -13.47
N LYS A 55 -7.21 -12.94 -13.59
CA LYS A 55 -7.13 -11.82 -12.65
C LYS A 55 -8.51 -11.22 -12.42
N CYS A 56 -8.74 -10.80 -11.18
CA CYS A 56 -9.92 -10.01 -10.82
C CYS A 56 -9.59 -9.03 -9.68
N THR A 57 -10.45 -8.03 -9.50
CA THR A 57 -10.38 -7.09 -8.38
C THR A 57 -11.36 -7.54 -7.30
N TRP A 58 -10.91 -7.58 -6.07
CA TRP A 58 -11.69 -7.87 -4.89
C TRP A 58 -11.65 -6.69 -3.92
N THR A 59 -12.79 -6.37 -3.31
CA THR A 59 -12.92 -5.26 -2.36
C THR A 59 -13.65 -5.76 -1.12
N PRO A 60 -12.92 -6.11 -0.04
CA PRO A 60 -13.52 -6.62 1.19
C PRO A 60 -14.43 -5.57 1.84
N LYS A 61 -15.58 -6.00 2.35
CA LYS A 61 -16.58 -5.09 2.96
C LYS A 61 -16.60 -5.12 4.48
N ASN A 62 -15.97 -6.12 5.09
CA ASN A 62 -15.94 -6.30 6.54
C ASN A 62 -14.52 -6.59 7.02
N VAL A 63 -14.24 -6.28 8.27
CA VAL A 63 -13.02 -6.73 8.95
C VAL A 63 -13.14 -8.21 9.30
N GLY A 64 -12.02 -8.91 9.34
CA GLY A 64 -11.99 -10.31 9.77
C GLY A 64 -11.19 -11.22 8.85
N ARG A 65 -11.45 -12.51 8.98
CA ARG A 65 -10.76 -13.53 8.21
C ARG A 65 -11.59 -13.93 7.00
N TYR A 66 -10.98 -13.81 5.84
CA TYR A 66 -11.52 -14.27 4.58
C TYR A 66 -10.77 -15.49 4.08
N MET A 67 -11.46 -16.29 3.27
CA MET A 67 -10.86 -17.34 2.45
C MET A 67 -11.12 -16.98 1.00
N ILE A 68 -10.06 -16.75 0.23
CA ILE A 68 -10.16 -16.61 -1.22
C ILE A 68 -9.94 -17.98 -1.84
N MET A 69 -10.88 -18.41 -2.70
CA MET A 69 -10.78 -19.67 -3.42
C MET A 69 -10.91 -19.42 -4.92
N VAL A 70 -10.06 -20.09 -5.68
CA VAL A 70 -10.14 -20.14 -7.14
C VAL A 70 -10.52 -21.53 -7.57
N LEU A 71 -11.55 -21.61 -8.41
CA LEU A 71 -12.02 -22.84 -9.04
C LEU A 71 -11.62 -22.81 -10.52
N GLY A 72 -10.83 -23.81 -10.94
CA GLY A 72 -10.48 -24.02 -12.34
C GLY A 72 -11.41 -25.04 -12.99
N GLU A 73 -12.23 -24.61 -13.95
CA GLU A 73 -13.06 -25.51 -14.75
C GLU A 73 -12.18 -26.33 -15.69
N ARG A 74 -12.34 -27.65 -15.65
CA ARG A 74 -11.51 -28.58 -16.41
C ARG A 74 -12.21 -29.09 -17.66
N LYS A 75 -11.48 -29.14 -18.77
CA LYS A 75 -12.00 -29.61 -20.06
C LYS A 75 -12.42 -31.08 -20.04
N TYR A 76 -11.71 -31.90 -19.25
CA TYR A 76 -11.89 -33.36 -19.26
C TYR A 76 -12.37 -33.92 -17.93
N SER A 77 -12.82 -33.07 -16.99
CA SER A 77 -13.33 -33.48 -15.70
C SER A 77 -14.49 -32.61 -15.26
N SER A 78 -15.55 -33.23 -14.74
CA SER A 78 -16.68 -32.51 -14.12
C SER A 78 -16.32 -31.92 -12.75
N LYS A 79 -15.21 -32.37 -12.13
CA LYS A 79 -14.75 -31.87 -10.85
C LYS A 79 -13.73 -30.75 -11.11
N PRO A 80 -14.01 -29.51 -10.67
CA PRO A 80 -13.06 -28.41 -10.83
C PRO A 80 -11.78 -28.67 -10.04
N TYR A 81 -10.67 -28.12 -10.50
CA TYR A 81 -9.49 -27.95 -9.67
C TYR A 81 -9.74 -26.75 -8.72
N SER A 82 -9.26 -26.83 -7.48
CA SER A 82 -9.47 -25.73 -6.53
C SER A 82 -8.22 -25.47 -5.70
N GLU A 83 -7.94 -24.19 -5.51
CA GLU A 83 -6.90 -23.71 -4.59
C GLU A 83 -7.48 -22.60 -3.72
N ARG A 84 -6.89 -22.39 -2.53
CA ARG A 84 -7.39 -21.40 -1.57
C ARG A 84 -6.28 -20.79 -0.73
N ILE A 85 -6.48 -19.54 -0.34
CA ILE A 85 -5.62 -18.82 0.60
C ILE A 85 -6.47 -18.15 1.68
N ASN A 86 -5.90 -18.00 2.87
CA ASN A 86 -6.52 -17.23 3.95
C ASN A 86 -5.98 -15.81 3.94
N VAL A 87 -6.86 -14.84 4.17
CA VAL A 87 -6.58 -13.41 4.15
C VAL A 87 -7.17 -12.78 5.39
N VAL A 88 -6.45 -11.85 6.01
CA VAL A 88 -6.94 -11.06 7.14
C VAL A 88 -7.16 -9.63 6.69
N VAL A 89 -8.38 -9.13 6.89
CA VAL A 89 -8.77 -7.74 6.63
C VAL A 89 -8.93 -7.03 7.97
N ASN A 90 -8.25 -5.91 8.12
CA ASN A 90 -8.22 -5.11 9.34
C ASN A 90 -9.09 -3.85 9.19
N ASP A 91 -9.46 -3.26 10.33
CA ASP A 91 -10.14 -1.97 10.39
C ASP A 91 -9.14 -0.79 10.32
N LYS A 92 -8.06 -0.95 9.57
CA LYS A 92 -7.17 0.20 9.32
C LYS A 92 -7.81 1.08 8.25
N VAL A 93 -8.62 2.01 8.70
CA VAL A 93 -8.97 3.17 7.88
C VAL A 93 -7.68 3.91 7.58
N ARG A 94 -7.25 3.91 6.31
CA ARG A 94 -6.11 4.74 5.89
C ARG A 94 -6.52 6.20 6.05
N LEU A 95 -5.92 6.87 7.03
CA LEU A 95 -6.12 8.30 7.24
C LEU A 95 -5.28 9.12 6.27
N ILE A 96 -4.07 8.66 5.95
CA ILE A 96 -3.21 9.25 4.92
C ILE A 96 -3.59 8.64 3.57
N LYS A 97 -4.29 9.40 2.73
CA LYS A 97 -4.69 8.97 1.38
C LYS A 97 -3.57 9.15 0.37
N ASP A 98 -2.83 10.25 0.47
CA ASP A 98 -1.75 10.60 -0.44
C ASP A 98 -0.77 11.56 0.27
N VAL A 99 0.44 11.65 -0.26
CA VAL A 99 1.43 12.67 0.14
C VAL A 99 1.93 13.37 -1.10
N GLN A 100 1.63 14.65 -1.20
CA GLN A 100 1.94 15.49 -2.35
C GLN A 100 3.16 16.37 -2.12
N PHE A 101 4.07 16.38 -3.08
CA PHE A 101 5.24 17.24 -3.13
C PHE A 101 5.69 17.42 -4.58
N GLU A 102 6.32 18.57 -4.89
CA GLU A 102 6.61 18.96 -6.27
C GLU A 102 7.67 18.08 -6.95
N LYS A 103 8.70 17.63 -6.20
CA LYS A 103 9.83 16.86 -6.73
C LYS A 103 10.44 15.98 -5.65
N ASN A 104 10.96 14.82 -6.04
CA ASN A 104 11.68 13.90 -5.14
C ASN A 104 13.21 13.99 -5.26
N LYS A 105 13.73 14.78 -6.21
CA LYS A 105 15.15 15.09 -6.36
C LYS A 105 15.39 16.53 -5.96
N LEU A 106 16.25 16.74 -4.98
CA LEU A 106 16.57 18.02 -4.38
C LEU A 106 18.08 18.27 -4.48
N TYR A 107 18.46 19.54 -4.33
CA TYR A 107 19.84 19.92 -4.06
C TYR A 107 19.96 20.44 -2.64
N ILE A 108 21.19 20.40 -2.08
CA ILE A 108 21.44 20.99 -0.75
C ILE A 108 20.98 22.47 -0.75
N GLY A 109 20.19 22.84 0.25
CA GLY A 109 19.58 24.17 0.39
C GLY A 109 18.16 24.28 -0.19
N ASP A 110 17.71 23.31 -1.00
CA ASP A 110 16.34 23.31 -1.51
C ASP A 110 15.32 23.18 -0.37
N LYS A 111 14.18 23.86 -0.58
CA LYS A 111 13.00 23.75 0.27
C LYS A 111 11.89 23.00 -0.46
N LEU A 112 11.21 22.12 0.23
CA LEU A 112 10.12 21.31 -0.31
C LEU A 112 8.93 21.36 0.63
N ASN A 113 7.74 21.68 0.09
CA ASN A 113 6.49 21.54 0.81
C ASN A 113 5.98 20.12 0.66
N ILE A 114 5.79 19.41 1.76
CA ILE A 114 5.22 18.08 1.83
C ILE A 114 3.81 18.24 2.39
N THR A 115 2.79 17.95 1.57
CA THR A 115 1.36 18.06 1.94
C THR A 115 0.75 16.69 2.11
N VAL A 116 0.21 16.41 3.29
CA VAL A 116 -0.53 15.17 3.57
C VAL A 116 -1.99 15.36 3.18
N VAL A 117 -2.52 14.45 2.37
CA VAL A 117 -3.92 14.44 1.93
C VAL A 117 -4.70 13.42 2.75
N SER A 118 -5.82 13.85 3.31
CA SER A 118 -6.77 13.04 4.07
C SER A 118 -8.21 13.44 3.75
N ASP A 119 -9.14 12.50 3.92
CA ASP A 119 -10.59 12.77 3.85
C ASP A 119 -11.14 13.21 5.22
N GLU A 120 -10.35 13.12 6.29
CA GLU A 120 -10.73 13.52 7.64
C GLU A 120 -10.12 14.89 7.99
N GLU A 121 -10.91 15.77 8.64
CA GLU A 121 -10.52 17.15 8.92
C GLU A 121 -9.75 17.31 10.25
N LEU A 122 -10.03 16.48 11.25
CA LEU A 122 -9.49 16.63 12.61
C LEU A 122 -8.37 15.63 12.90
N LEU A 123 -7.26 15.77 12.18
CA LEU A 123 -6.08 14.95 12.36
C LEU A 123 -4.91 15.75 12.92
N LEU A 124 -4.04 15.06 13.64
CA LEU A 124 -2.73 15.51 14.08
C LEU A 124 -1.67 14.80 13.26
N TYR A 125 -0.65 15.53 12.79
CA TYR A 125 0.45 15.04 11.96
C TYR A 125 1.77 15.24 12.64
N ARG A 126 2.66 14.22 12.58
CA ARG A 126 4.02 14.24 13.08
C ARG A 126 4.98 13.77 11.99
N PHE A 127 6.17 14.36 11.95
CA PHE A 127 7.17 14.10 10.91
C PHE A 127 8.50 13.73 11.54
N TRP A 128 9.14 12.70 10.98
CA TRP A 128 10.43 12.20 11.37
C TRP A 128 11.33 12.04 10.16
N ILE A 129 12.64 12.12 10.35
CA ILE A 129 13.63 11.76 9.34
C ILE A 129 14.44 10.55 9.80
N LYS A 130 14.79 9.68 8.88
CA LYS A 130 15.67 8.54 9.17
C LYS A 130 17.07 9.05 9.43
N GLY A 131 17.54 8.90 10.68
CA GLY A 131 18.93 9.10 11.08
C GLY A 131 19.79 7.86 10.82
N GLU A 132 21.04 7.88 11.28
CA GLU A 132 21.96 6.73 11.12
C GLU A 132 21.52 5.52 11.94
N VAL A 133 20.98 5.73 13.12
CA VAL A 133 20.60 4.66 14.07
C VAL A 133 19.07 4.54 14.18
N ASP A 134 18.35 5.66 14.30
CA ASP A 134 16.91 5.68 14.57
C ASP A 134 16.25 6.86 13.86
N TRP A 135 14.94 7.03 14.08
CA TRP A 135 14.15 8.14 13.58
C TRP A 135 14.37 9.40 14.45
N GLU A 136 14.67 10.52 13.81
CA GLU A 136 14.86 11.81 14.46
C GLU A 136 13.64 12.72 14.20
N PRO A 137 13.12 13.42 15.23
CA PRO A 137 11.92 14.24 15.07
C PRO A 137 12.21 15.49 14.22
N LEU A 138 11.39 15.72 13.20
CA LEU A 138 11.37 16.97 12.43
C LEU A 138 10.30 17.93 12.97
N ARG A 139 9.13 17.40 13.30
CA ARG A 139 8.01 18.13 13.92
C ARG A 139 7.16 17.19 14.73
N ASP A 140 6.80 17.57 15.95
CA ASP A 140 5.85 16.83 16.77
C ASP A 140 4.41 17.08 16.32
N TYR A 141 3.45 16.36 16.91
CA TYR A 141 2.04 16.41 16.55
C TYR A 141 1.48 17.83 16.51
N GLY A 142 0.89 18.19 15.39
CA GLY A 142 0.18 19.43 15.14
C GLY A 142 -0.90 19.25 14.08
N THR A 143 -1.81 20.19 13.98
CA THR A 143 -2.96 20.14 13.05
C THR A 143 -2.60 20.50 11.61
N ASP A 144 -1.42 21.10 11.39
CA ASP A 144 -0.98 21.51 10.06
C ASP A 144 -0.57 20.27 9.24
N ASN A 145 -1.25 20.01 8.14
CA ASN A 145 -0.97 18.92 7.21
C ASN A 145 0.16 19.23 6.22
N VAL A 146 0.75 20.44 6.27
CA VAL A 146 1.90 20.84 5.45
C VAL A 146 3.16 20.90 6.30
N PHE A 147 4.23 20.29 5.79
CA PHE A 147 5.56 20.35 6.38
C PHE A 147 6.58 20.91 5.39
N ASN A 148 7.32 21.94 5.81
CA ASN A 148 8.39 22.56 5.03
C ASN A 148 9.72 21.89 5.32
N PHE A 149 10.13 20.98 4.44
CA PHE A 149 11.41 20.31 4.52
C PHE A 149 12.52 21.16 3.90
N THR A 150 13.70 21.21 4.55
CA THR A 150 14.91 21.82 3.99
C THR A 150 15.99 20.76 3.85
N ALA A 151 16.55 20.62 2.65
CA ALA A 151 17.60 19.64 2.33
C ALA A 151 18.97 20.16 2.83
N ASN A 152 19.39 19.72 4.03
CA ASN A 152 20.62 20.24 4.66
C ASN A 152 21.89 19.47 4.26
N ASN A 153 21.79 18.22 3.82
CA ASN A 153 22.89 17.35 3.43
C ASN A 153 22.46 16.37 2.34
N SER A 154 23.41 15.94 1.50
CA SER A 154 23.17 15.01 0.39
C SER A 154 22.84 13.60 0.85
N GLY A 155 22.38 12.77 -0.11
CA GLY A 155 22.04 11.36 0.04
C GLY A 155 20.51 11.11 0.04
N GLU A 156 20.17 9.83 0.09
CA GLU A 156 18.77 9.38 0.20
C GLU A 156 18.22 9.75 1.59
N LYS A 157 17.03 10.34 1.64
CA LYS A 157 16.33 10.70 2.87
C LYS A 157 15.01 9.96 2.92
N GLU A 158 14.72 9.30 4.04
CA GLU A 158 13.42 8.74 4.35
C GLU A 158 12.71 9.63 5.36
N ILE A 159 11.50 10.08 5.05
CA ILE A 159 10.66 10.85 5.94
C ILE A 159 9.46 10.00 6.31
N LEU A 160 9.34 9.67 7.61
CA LEU A 160 8.16 9.02 8.19
C LEU A 160 7.15 10.10 8.56
N ILE A 161 5.94 9.92 8.08
CA ILE A 161 4.79 10.78 8.36
C ILE A 161 3.79 9.95 9.13
N GLU A 162 3.48 10.37 10.35
CA GLU A 162 2.48 9.75 11.20
C GLU A 162 1.29 10.67 11.36
N CYS A 163 0.10 10.09 11.43
CA CYS A 163 -1.10 10.84 11.81
C CYS A 163 -1.94 10.08 12.82
N LYS A 164 -2.75 10.83 13.55
CA LYS A 164 -3.79 10.29 14.43
C LYS A 164 -4.97 11.24 14.52
N ARG A 165 -6.14 10.71 14.88
CA ARG A 165 -7.30 11.52 15.23
C ARG A 165 -7.03 12.29 16.53
N ILE A 166 -7.57 13.48 16.64
CA ILE A 166 -7.34 14.35 17.81
C ILE A 166 -7.87 13.71 19.12
N ASP A 167 -8.88 12.87 19.03
CA ASP A 167 -9.53 12.13 20.14
C ASP A 167 -9.00 10.69 20.29
N SER A 168 -8.02 10.27 19.46
CA SER A 168 -7.46 8.93 19.53
C SER A 168 -6.59 8.76 20.76
N SER A 169 -6.79 7.65 21.47
CA SER A 169 -5.93 7.20 22.56
C SER A 169 -4.66 6.50 22.08
N ASN A 170 -4.57 6.18 20.79
CA ASN A 170 -3.39 5.57 20.21
C ASN A 170 -2.25 6.59 20.07
N ASN A 171 -1.01 6.09 20.07
CA ASN A 171 0.13 6.93 19.75
C ASN A 171 0.14 7.32 18.26
N VAL A 172 -0.29 6.40 17.38
CA VAL A 172 -0.34 6.56 15.94
C VAL A 172 -1.57 5.79 15.44
N ASP A 173 -2.38 6.39 14.56
CA ASP A 173 -3.51 5.70 13.92
C ASP A 173 -3.16 5.27 12.49
N ASP A 174 -2.34 6.04 11.76
CA ASP A 174 -1.83 5.68 10.42
C ASP A 174 -0.47 6.33 10.16
N PHE A 175 0.32 5.74 9.24
CA PHE A 175 1.62 6.28 8.87
C PHE A 175 1.99 5.93 7.43
N THR A 176 2.93 6.70 6.88
CA THR A 176 3.57 6.42 5.58
C THR A 176 5.01 6.88 5.59
N VAL A 177 5.82 6.39 4.64
CA VAL A 177 7.21 6.81 4.44
C VAL A 177 7.38 7.28 3.01
N ILE A 178 7.98 8.46 2.83
CA ILE A 178 8.41 8.96 1.53
C ILE A 178 9.93 8.96 1.43
N LYS A 179 10.44 8.89 0.19
CA LYS A 179 11.87 8.92 -0.13
C LYS A 179 12.20 10.12 -1.00
N LEU A 180 13.26 10.83 -0.62
CA LEU A 180 13.80 11.98 -1.33
C LEU A 180 15.28 11.72 -1.64
N ASP A 181 15.76 12.13 -2.82
CA ASP A 181 17.15 12.04 -3.23
C ASP A 181 17.75 13.46 -3.22
N VAL A 182 18.66 13.74 -2.30
CA VAL A 182 19.33 15.04 -2.18
C VAL A 182 20.72 14.96 -2.79
N LYS A 183 21.00 15.78 -3.79
CA LYS A 183 22.28 15.92 -4.48
C LYS A 183 23.11 17.05 -3.92
N ASP A 184 24.44 16.92 -3.98
CA ASP A 184 25.34 18.06 -3.85
C ASP A 184 25.16 19.01 -5.02
N ILE A 185 25.40 20.29 -4.76
CA ILE A 185 25.50 21.30 -5.82
C ILE A 185 26.83 21.01 -6.52
N GLU A 186 26.79 20.53 -7.80
CA GLU A 186 28.00 20.47 -8.62
C GLU A 186 28.52 21.89 -8.82
N GLU A 187 29.74 22.19 -8.37
CA GLU A 187 30.45 23.41 -8.77
C GLU A 187 30.61 23.36 -10.32
N VAL A 188 29.87 24.20 -11.02
CA VAL A 188 30.10 24.43 -12.43
C VAL A 188 31.45 25.17 -12.53
N GLU A 189 32.51 24.47 -12.92
CA GLU A 189 33.76 25.13 -13.33
C GLU A 189 33.41 26.10 -14.45
N ILE A 190 33.39 27.38 -14.14
CA ILE A 190 33.33 28.46 -15.12
C ILE A 190 34.72 28.44 -15.77
N THR A 191 34.84 27.73 -16.89
CA THR A 191 36.00 27.92 -17.79
C THR A 191 35.82 29.29 -18.44
N ASP A 192 36.52 30.28 -17.92
CA ASP A 192 36.67 31.59 -18.57
C ASP A 192 37.28 31.37 -19.96
N PHE A 193 36.61 31.91 -21.00
CA PHE A 193 37.11 32.07 -22.36
C PHE A 193 37.89 33.35 -22.50
#